data_fe16f76b89a8fa79b764ca7fe29bdbfc
#
_entry.id   fe16f76b89a8fa79b764ca7fe29bdbfc
#
_cell.length_a   1.000
_cell.length_b   1.000
_cell.length_c   1.000
_cell.angle_alpha   90.00
_cell.angle_beta   90.00
_cell.angle_gamma   90.00
#
_symmetry.space_group_name_H-M   'P 1'
#
loop_
_entity.id
_entity.type
_entity.pdbx_description
1 polymer ?
#
loop_
_entity_poly.entity_id
_entity_poly.type
_entity_poly.pdbx_seq_one_letter_code
_entity_poly.pdbx_strand_id
1 'polypeptide(L)'
;MKSHDYLIIGCGHFGSRAIETLLRKDHRVAIIVVDKDEKALEKVSSFHVERIEGDGISFLNQFLKKGRDTYIIPAVPFHLAFEFVLSQLKPLGGKRGKVPDIIGLPNPMRGKGGDLYASFADFLCPEDCPEPPRHCTVTREKRGKSLYKILEDLRGPFESKVIRSKQLGLGVGGYLSEDLLKTVREIKKAGASDRLILISTACRCHGVTSALSF
;
A
#
# COMPACT_ATOMS: atom_id res chain seq x y z
N MET A 1 -23.41 9.85 1.56
CA MET A 1 -22.20 8.99 1.57
C MET A 1 -21.33 9.48 2.70
N LYS A 2 -20.89 8.61 3.64
CA LYS A 2 -19.87 9.01 4.63
C LYS A 2 -18.63 9.42 3.86
N SER A 3 -18.14 10.62 4.08
CA SER A 3 -16.85 11.07 3.53
C SER A 3 -15.79 10.14 4.09
N HIS A 4 -15.13 9.36 3.23
CA HIS A 4 -13.98 8.59 3.66
C HIS A 4 -12.84 9.56 3.87
N ASP A 5 -12.33 9.63 5.10
CA ASP A 5 -11.13 10.37 5.40
C ASP A 5 -9.93 9.68 4.76
N TYR A 6 -8.97 10.44 4.31
CA TYR A 6 -7.74 9.95 3.72
C TYR A 6 -6.56 10.21 4.67
N LEU A 7 -5.72 9.18 4.81
CA LEU A 7 -4.46 9.27 5.52
C LEU A 7 -3.31 9.02 4.54
N ILE A 8 -2.52 10.04 4.29
CA ILE A 8 -1.36 9.99 3.39
C ILE A 8 -0.11 9.85 4.25
N ILE A 9 0.68 8.81 4.02
CA ILE A 9 1.98 8.60 4.67
C ILE A 9 3.08 8.91 3.66
N GLY A 10 3.80 9.99 3.91
CA GLY A 10 4.77 10.60 3.03
C GLY A 10 4.21 11.84 2.33
N CYS A 11 4.95 12.96 2.36
CA CYS A 11 4.60 14.24 1.74
C CYS A 11 5.58 14.67 0.64
N GLY A 12 6.30 13.69 0.05
CA GLY A 12 7.12 13.90 -1.13
C GLY A 12 6.27 14.14 -2.39
N HIS A 13 6.87 13.97 -3.56
CA HIS A 13 6.21 14.19 -4.86
C HIS A 13 4.85 13.48 -4.97
N PHE A 14 4.79 12.18 -4.67
CA PHE A 14 3.55 11.41 -4.77
C PHE A 14 2.51 11.78 -3.71
N GLY A 15 2.94 12.12 -2.48
CA GLY A 15 2.04 12.54 -1.41
C GLY A 15 1.39 13.89 -1.73
N SER A 16 2.16 14.87 -2.18
CA SER A 16 1.64 16.18 -2.59
C SER A 16 0.65 16.06 -3.77
N ARG A 17 0.97 15.23 -4.77
CA ARG A 17 0.05 14.93 -5.87
C ARG A 17 -1.23 14.27 -5.41
N ALA A 18 -1.15 13.35 -4.44
CA ALA A 18 -2.34 12.70 -3.89
C ALA A 18 -3.27 13.72 -3.23
N ILE A 19 -2.74 14.68 -2.45
CA ILE A 19 -3.51 15.77 -1.86
C ILE A 19 -4.24 16.57 -2.93
N GLU A 20 -3.51 17.07 -3.93
CA GLU A 20 -4.10 17.87 -5.03
C GLU A 20 -5.19 17.10 -5.77
N THR A 21 -4.93 15.83 -6.11
CA THR A 21 -5.86 14.99 -6.86
C THR A 21 -7.15 14.74 -6.08
N LEU A 22 -7.05 14.48 -4.78
CA LEU A 22 -8.21 14.22 -3.93
C LEU A 22 -9.02 15.47 -3.68
N LEU A 23 -8.39 16.62 -3.36
CA LEU A 23 -9.07 17.90 -3.14
C LEU A 23 -9.72 18.43 -4.42
N ARG A 24 -9.13 18.17 -5.59
CA ARG A 24 -9.72 18.52 -6.87
C ARG A 24 -10.97 17.70 -7.18
N LYS A 25 -11.02 16.45 -6.71
CA LYS A 25 -12.18 15.56 -6.85
C LYS A 25 -13.32 15.92 -5.89
N ASP A 26 -13.02 16.21 -4.64
CA ASP A 26 -13.95 16.73 -3.63
C ASP A 26 -13.18 17.56 -2.60
N HIS A 27 -13.42 18.87 -2.61
CA HIS A 27 -12.75 19.80 -1.70
C HIS A 27 -13.16 19.68 -0.23
N ARG A 28 -14.18 18.86 0.09
CA ARG A 28 -14.69 18.64 1.45
C ARG A 28 -14.10 17.43 2.15
N VAL A 29 -13.24 16.66 1.47
CA VAL A 29 -12.62 15.48 2.09
C VAL A 29 -11.65 15.89 3.18
N ALA A 30 -11.67 15.17 4.30
CA ALA A 30 -10.68 15.31 5.34
C ALA A 30 -9.43 14.52 4.97
N ILE A 31 -8.29 15.19 4.93
CA ILE A 31 -6.98 14.58 4.63
C ILE A 31 -6.04 14.84 5.79
N ILE A 32 -5.44 13.77 6.29
CA ILE A 32 -4.29 13.84 7.19
C ILE A 32 -3.06 13.44 6.38
N VAL A 33 -2.01 14.24 6.44
CA VAL A 33 -0.70 13.89 5.85
C VAL A 33 0.37 13.83 6.92
N VAL A 34 1.17 12.76 6.89
CA VAL A 34 2.23 12.50 7.86
C VAL A 34 3.56 12.37 7.13
N ASP A 35 4.56 13.12 7.55
CA ASP A 35 5.95 13.01 7.07
C ASP A 35 6.92 13.34 8.20
N LYS A 36 8.14 12.81 8.12
CA LYS A 36 9.26 13.17 9.02
C LYS A 36 9.92 14.48 8.65
N ASP A 37 9.77 14.92 7.40
CA ASP A 37 10.38 16.12 6.86
C ASP A 37 9.38 17.27 6.91
N GLU A 38 9.58 18.17 7.87
CA GLU A 38 8.80 19.40 8.02
C GLU A 38 8.78 20.23 6.72
N LYS A 39 9.90 20.31 6.00
CA LYS A 39 9.97 21.05 4.74
C LYS A 39 9.09 20.45 3.65
N ALA A 40 8.90 19.12 3.66
CA ALA A 40 7.93 18.48 2.76
C ALA A 40 6.51 18.85 3.13
N LEU A 41 6.18 18.93 4.42
CA LEU A 41 4.86 19.34 4.93
C LEU A 41 4.58 20.82 4.66
N GLU A 42 5.60 21.69 4.70
CA GLU A 42 5.45 23.11 4.37
C GLU A 42 5.01 23.35 2.93
N LYS A 43 5.45 22.52 1.97
CA LYS A 43 5.07 22.63 0.55
C LYS A 43 3.57 22.47 0.30
N VAL A 44 2.86 21.83 1.22
CA VAL A 44 1.42 21.59 1.13
C VAL A 44 0.63 22.48 2.12
N SER A 45 1.26 23.50 2.69
CA SER A 45 0.64 24.40 3.68
C SER A 45 -0.52 25.23 3.14
N SER A 46 -0.58 25.45 1.83
CA SER A 46 -1.68 26.15 1.16
C SER A 46 -2.95 25.31 1.02
N PHE A 47 -2.86 24.00 1.20
CA PHE A 47 -4.02 23.12 1.15
C PHE A 47 -4.68 23.00 2.53
N HIS A 48 -6.00 22.86 2.54
CA HIS A 48 -6.76 22.60 3.76
C HIS A 48 -6.64 21.11 4.16
N VAL A 49 -5.49 20.74 4.77
CA VAL A 49 -5.17 19.39 5.23
C VAL A 49 -4.53 19.44 6.61
N GLU A 50 -4.77 18.41 7.41
CA GLU A 50 -4.07 18.22 8.68
C GLU A 50 -2.66 17.70 8.42
N ARG A 51 -1.63 18.42 8.84
CA ARG A 51 -0.21 18.10 8.66
C ARG A 51 0.36 17.64 9.98
N ILE A 52 1.02 16.49 9.98
CA ILE A 52 1.62 15.88 11.17
C ILE A 52 3.06 15.54 10.87
N GLU A 53 3.99 16.15 11.59
CA GLU A 53 5.38 15.77 11.59
C GLU A 53 5.56 14.51 12.43
N GLY A 54 6.15 13.45 11.84
CA GLY A 54 6.39 12.22 12.57
C GLY A 54 6.67 10.98 11.73
N ASP A 55 6.93 9.90 12.43
CA ASP A 55 7.13 8.59 11.82
C ASP A 55 5.79 7.96 11.42
N GLY A 56 5.66 7.61 10.14
CA GLY A 56 4.42 7.09 9.59
C GLY A 56 3.95 5.78 10.22
N ILE A 57 4.85 4.86 10.58
CA ILE A 57 4.48 3.60 11.24
C ILE A 57 4.02 3.86 12.67
N SER A 58 4.73 4.70 13.40
CA SER A 58 4.37 5.10 14.77
C SER A 58 3.00 5.79 14.79
N PHE A 59 2.75 6.68 13.83
CA PHE A 59 1.47 7.34 13.68
C PHE A 59 0.34 6.34 13.36
N LEU A 60 0.53 5.44 12.38
CA LEU A 60 -0.44 4.41 12.05
C LEU A 60 -0.80 3.53 13.26
N ASN A 61 0.21 3.14 14.05
CA ASN A 61 0.01 2.33 15.24
C ASN A 61 -0.90 3.02 16.29
N GLN A 62 -0.83 4.34 16.39
CA GLN A 62 -1.68 5.11 17.31
C GLN A 62 -3.05 5.41 16.71
N PHE A 63 -3.07 5.81 15.44
CA PHE A 63 -4.28 6.24 14.72
C PHE A 63 -5.28 5.10 14.55
N LEU A 64 -4.81 3.91 14.15
CA LEU A 64 -5.69 2.78 13.87
C LEU A 64 -6.28 2.12 15.13
N LYS A 65 -5.73 2.37 16.31
CA LYS A 65 -6.35 1.95 17.59
C LYS A 65 -7.72 2.60 17.82
N LYS A 66 -7.99 3.72 17.18
CA LYS A 66 -9.24 4.49 17.35
C LYS A 66 -10.40 3.96 16.48
N GLY A 67 -10.20 2.90 15.69
CA GLY A 67 -11.26 2.22 14.92
C GLY A 67 -11.90 3.06 13.82
N ARG A 68 -11.16 3.97 13.20
CA ARG A 68 -11.65 4.80 12.09
C ARG A 68 -11.46 4.10 10.75
N ASP A 69 -12.53 4.06 9.95
CA ASP A 69 -12.45 3.66 8.55
C ASP A 69 -11.87 4.80 7.73
N THR A 70 -10.64 4.60 7.24
CA THR A 70 -9.93 5.57 6.41
C THR A 70 -9.22 4.87 5.26
N TYR A 71 -9.02 5.57 4.15
CA TYR A 71 -8.10 5.12 3.11
C TYR A 71 -6.68 5.53 3.44
N ILE A 72 -5.78 4.56 3.46
CA ILE A 72 -4.34 4.78 3.65
C ILE A 72 -3.68 4.85 2.27
N ILE A 73 -2.98 5.96 2.00
CA ILE A 73 -2.24 6.21 0.76
C ILE A 73 -0.75 6.16 1.09
N PRO A 74 -0.04 5.08 0.69
CA PRO A 74 1.39 4.96 0.92
C PRO A 74 2.17 5.78 -0.13
N ALA A 75 2.79 6.87 0.28
CA ALA A 75 3.65 7.72 -0.55
C ALA A 75 5.10 7.71 -0.05
N VAL A 76 5.56 6.56 0.43
CA VAL A 76 6.89 6.31 1.00
C VAL A 76 7.66 5.26 0.19
N PRO A 77 9.01 5.27 0.19
CA PRO A 77 9.82 4.38 -0.64
C PRO A 77 10.01 2.97 -0.04
N PHE A 78 9.07 2.50 0.77
CA PHE A 78 9.08 1.17 1.37
C PHE A 78 7.68 0.59 1.44
N HIS A 79 7.55 -0.71 1.69
CA HIS A 79 6.26 -1.41 1.76
C HIS A 79 5.53 -1.10 3.07
N LEU A 80 4.83 0.04 3.13
CA LEU A 80 4.17 0.58 4.33
C LEU A 80 3.26 -0.44 5.02
N ALA A 81 2.42 -1.15 4.26
CA ALA A 81 1.51 -2.14 4.83
C ALA A 81 2.25 -3.27 5.53
N PHE A 82 3.33 -3.75 4.93
CA PHE A 82 4.17 -4.78 5.53
C PHE A 82 4.84 -4.29 6.81
N GLU A 83 5.44 -3.09 6.81
CA GLU A 83 6.10 -2.54 7.99
C GLU A 83 5.12 -2.35 9.15
N PHE A 84 3.89 -1.91 8.86
CA PHE A 84 2.84 -1.85 9.88
C PHE A 84 2.50 -3.24 10.43
N VAL A 85 2.24 -4.24 9.56
CA VAL A 85 1.93 -5.61 9.99
C VAL A 85 3.08 -6.19 10.81
N LEU A 86 4.32 -6.02 10.36
CA LEU A 86 5.51 -6.44 11.09
C LEU A 86 5.60 -5.81 12.47
N SER A 87 5.34 -4.49 12.58
CA SER A 87 5.35 -3.78 13.87
C SER A 87 4.35 -4.36 14.88
N GLN A 88 3.18 -4.82 14.38
CA GLN A 88 2.12 -5.43 15.18
C GLN A 88 2.42 -6.88 15.59
N LEU A 89 3.27 -7.58 14.85
CA LEU A 89 3.58 -9.01 15.04
C LEU A 89 4.96 -9.24 15.63
N LYS A 90 5.83 -8.24 15.64
CA LYS A 90 7.16 -8.31 16.27
C LYS A 90 7.13 -8.78 17.74
N PRO A 91 6.19 -8.32 18.59
CA PRO A 91 6.07 -8.82 19.96
C PRO A 91 5.71 -10.30 20.07
N LEU A 92 5.18 -10.90 18.99
CA LEU A 92 4.83 -12.31 18.87
C LEU A 92 5.91 -13.15 18.15
N GLY A 93 7.11 -12.60 17.96
CA GLY A 93 8.23 -13.27 17.28
C GLY A 93 8.29 -13.06 15.78
N GLY A 94 7.37 -12.25 15.21
CA GLY A 94 7.36 -11.95 13.78
C GLY A 94 8.63 -11.22 13.33
N LYS A 95 9.24 -11.68 12.24
CA LYS A 95 10.48 -11.14 11.64
C LYS A 95 10.30 -10.97 10.14
N ARG A 96 11.09 -10.09 9.54
CA ARG A 96 11.19 -10.02 8.09
C ARG A 96 11.84 -11.31 7.57
N GLY A 97 11.14 -12.03 6.73
CA GLY A 97 11.63 -13.22 6.02
C GLY A 97 12.18 -12.86 4.64
N LYS A 98 12.71 -13.85 3.95
CA LYS A 98 13.11 -13.74 2.55
C LYS A 98 11.95 -14.12 1.65
N VAL A 99 11.58 -13.23 0.71
CA VAL A 99 10.60 -13.56 -0.33
C VAL A 99 11.20 -14.62 -1.23
N PRO A 100 10.56 -15.80 -1.41
CA PRO A 100 11.05 -16.84 -2.31
C PRO A 100 10.98 -16.39 -3.77
N ASP A 101 11.59 -17.14 -4.67
CA ASP A 101 11.42 -16.92 -6.09
C ASP A 101 10.04 -17.40 -6.51
N ILE A 102 9.27 -16.49 -7.09
CA ILE A 102 7.88 -16.76 -7.50
C ILE A 102 7.83 -16.76 -9.03
N ILE A 103 7.55 -17.93 -9.59
CA ILE A 103 7.43 -18.10 -11.03
C ILE A 103 6.10 -17.54 -11.52
N GLY A 104 6.09 -16.91 -12.68
CA GLY A 104 4.87 -16.43 -13.35
C GLY A 104 4.38 -15.04 -12.93
N LEU A 105 5.14 -14.32 -12.11
CA LEU A 105 4.87 -12.90 -11.89
C LEU A 105 5.34 -12.07 -13.09
N PRO A 106 4.57 -11.04 -13.48
CA PRO A 106 4.97 -10.16 -14.57
C PRO A 106 6.12 -9.24 -14.13
N ASN A 107 7.17 -9.17 -14.93
CA ASN A 107 8.36 -8.30 -14.75
C ASN A 107 8.81 -8.19 -13.28
N PRO A 108 9.16 -9.30 -12.62
CA PRO A 108 9.53 -9.29 -11.21
C PRO A 108 10.88 -8.59 -11.01
N MET A 109 10.96 -7.72 -10.00
CA MET A 109 12.18 -7.00 -9.63
C MET A 109 12.38 -7.04 -8.11
N ARG A 110 13.58 -7.39 -7.65
CA ARG A 110 13.91 -7.33 -6.22
C ARG A 110 14.38 -5.94 -5.81
N GLY A 111 13.77 -5.40 -4.78
CA GLY A 111 14.19 -4.18 -4.13
C GLY A 111 15.38 -4.40 -3.19
N LYS A 112 16.07 -3.31 -2.83
CA LYS A 112 17.22 -3.34 -1.89
C LYS A 112 16.86 -3.93 -0.51
N GLY A 113 15.60 -3.77 -0.06
CA GLY A 113 15.10 -4.32 1.21
C GLY A 113 14.67 -5.80 1.16
N GLY A 114 14.85 -6.49 0.01
CA GLY A 114 14.42 -7.87 -0.19
C GLY A 114 12.96 -8.03 -0.61
N ASP A 115 12.23 -6.92 -0.76
CA ASP A 115 10.87 -6.93 -1.30
C ASP A 115 10.86 -7.32 -2.78
N LEU A 116 9.79 -7.96 -3.22
CA LEU A 116 9.58 -8.35 -4.60
C LEU A 116 8.51 -7.44 -5.22
N TYR A 117 8.90 -6.65 -6.19
CA TYR A 117 8.00 -5.85 -7.01
C TYR A 117 7.57 -6.66 -8.23
N ALA A 118 6.32 -6.48 -8.65
CA ALA A 118 5.82 -7.04 -9.89
C ALA A 118 4.98 -6.00 -10.64
N SER A 119 5.12 -5.98 -11.97
CA SER A 119 4.41 -5.00 -12.80
C SER A 119 4.08 -5.61 -14.17
N PHE A 120 2.86 -5.37 -14.67
CA PHE A 120 2.55 -5.65 -16.07
C PHE A 120 3.21 -4.66 -17.04
N ALA A 121 3.61 -3.48 -16.55
CA ALA A 121 4.33 -2.51 -17.35
C ALA A 121 5.84 -2.79 -17.28
N ASP A 122 6.48 -2.90 -18.43
CA ASP A 122 7.92 -2.87 -18.66
C ASP A 122 8.41 -1.47 -19.10
N PHE A 123 7.52 -0.49 -18.98
CA PHE A 123 7.70 0.92 -19.29
C PHE A 123 7.26 1.79 -18.10
N LEU A 124 7.61 3.08 -18.15
CA LEU A 124 7.17 4.05 -17.14
C LEU A 124 5.69 4.41 -17.38
N CYS A 125 4.81 4.01 -16.47
CA CYS A 125 3.40 4.39 -16.52
C CYS A 125 3.22 5.90 -16.32
N PRO A 126 2.22 6.52 -17.00
CA PRO A 126 1.83 7.89 -16.70
C PRO A 126 1.44 8.03 -15.22
N GLU A 127 1.86 9.13 -14.61
CA GLU A 127 1.57 9.39 -13.19
C GLU A 127 0.06 9.55 -12.91
N ASP A 128 -0.71 9.93 -13.91
CA ASP A 128 -2.17 10.10 -13.87
C ASP A 128 -2.95 8.92 -14.45
N CYS A 129 -2.31 7.75 -14.57
CA CYS A 129 -2.96 6.56 -15.14
C CYS A 129 -4.27 6.25 -14.39
N PRO A 130 -5.43 6.20 -15.11
CA PRO A 130 -6.73 5.93 -14.49
C PRO A 130 -6.96 4.44 -14.18
N GLU A 131 -5.98 3.59 -14.43
CA GLU A 131 -6.05 2.13 -14.21
C GLU A 131 -7.34 1.49 -14.78
N PRO A 132 -7.68 1.68 -16.06
CA PRO A 132 -8.94 1.19 -16.60
C PRO A 132 -9.05 -0.33 -16.51
N PRO A 133 -10.27 -0.89 -16.33
CA PRO A 133 -10.43 -2.32 -16.07
C PRO A 133 -10.22 -3.21 -17.30
N ARG A 134 -10.36 -2.70 -18.51
CA ARG A 134 -10.40 -3.50 -19.74
C ARG A 134 -9.11 -3.46 -20.56
N HIS A 135 -8.47 -2.30 -20.70
CA HIS A 135 -7.31 -2.09 -21.56
C HIS A 135 -6.27 -1.21 -20.86
N CYS A 136 -5.00 -1.42 -21.18
CA CYS A 136 -3.95 -0.50 -20.75
C CYS A 136 -4.11 0.84 -21.49
N THR A 137 -3.90 1.96 -20.79
CA THR A 137 -3.97 3.30 -21.42
C THR A 137 -2.83 3.56 -22.38
N VAL A 138 -1.67 2.93 -22.16
CA VAL A 138 -0.45 3.11 -22.96
C VAL A 138 -0.41 2.11 -24.12
N THR A 139 -0.40 0.81 -23.82
CA THR A 139 -0.25 -0.23 -24.86
C THR A 139 -1.55 -0.54 -25.60
N ARG A 140 -2.71 -0.12 -25.08
CA ARG A 140 -4.05 -0.46 -25.59
C ARG A 140 -4.39 -1.95 -25.51
N GLU A 141 -3.50 -2.76 -25.02
CA GLU A 141 -3.73 -4.20 -24.86
C GLU A 141 -4.83 -4.50 -23.86
N LYS A 142 -5.57 -5.57 -24.15
CA LYS A 142 -6.60 -6.09 -23.24
C LYS A 142 -5.96 -6.61 -21.95
N ARG A 143 -6.50 -6.20 -20.82
CA ARG A 143 -6.06 -6.70 -19.51
C ARG A 143 -6.56 -8.10 -19.27
N GLY A 144 -5.65 -8.97 -18.83
CA GLY A 144 -5.96 -10.29 -18.33
C GLY A 144 -6.35 -10.27 -16.84
N LYS A 145 -5.93 -11.28 -16.12
CA LYS A 145 -6.11 -11.40 -14.67
C LYS A 145 -5.34 -10.28 -13.95
N SER A 146 -6.01 -9.59 -13.04
CA SER A 146 -5.37 -8.51 -12.26
C SER A 146 -4.26 -9.04 -11.38
N LEU A 147 -3.19 -8.26 -11.18
CA LEU A 147 -2.02 -8.68 -10.38
C LEU A 147 -2.41 -9.06 -8.94
N TYR A 148 -3.28 -8.30 -8.29
CA TYR A 148 -3.75 -8.67 -6.94
C TYR A 148 -4.39 -10.06 -6.91
N LYS A 149 -5.12 -10.48 -7.96
CA LYS A 149 -5.68 -11.84 -8.07
C LYS A 149 -4.63 -12.90 -8.33
N ILE A 150 -3.59 -12.58 -9.11
CA ILE A 150 -2.46 -13.48 -9.32
C ILE A 150 -1.77 -13.74 -7.98
N LEU A 151 -1.55 -12.69 -7.20
CA LEU A 151 -0.94 -12.78 -5.87
C LEU A 151 -1.81 -13.55 -4.86
N GLU A 152 -3.15 -13.39 -4.90
CA GLU A 152 -4.10 -14.16 -4.07
C GLU A 152 -4.07 -15.66 -4.39
N ASP A 153 -3.85 -15.99 -5.65
CA ASP A 153 -3.84 -17.39 -6.12
C ASP A 153 -2.48 -18.06 -6.03
N LEU A 154 -1.45 -17.38 -5.53
CA LEU A 154 -0.14 -17.99 -5.32
C LEU A 154 -0.25 -19.26 -4.44
N ARG A 155 0.48 -20.29 -4.82
CA ARG A 155 0.61 -21.54 -4.07
C ARG A 155 2.07 -21.86 -3.87
N GLY A 156 2.40 -22.39 -2.69
CA GLY A 156 3.77 -22.75 -2.32
C GLY A 156 3.88 -23.06 -0.83
N PRO A 157 5.09 -23.25 -0.31
CA PRO A 157 5.33 -23.44 1.12
C PRO A 157 5.21 -22.13 1.90
N PHE A 158 4.18 -21.33 1.59
CA PHE A 158 3.88 -20.05 2.21
C PHE A 158 2.37 -19.76 2.16
N GLU A 159 1.92 -18.88 3.03
CA GLU A 159 0.59 -18.30 2.97
C GLU A 159 0.63 -16.96 2.23
N SER A 160 -0.29 -16.70 1.32
CA SER A 160 -0.39 -15.39 0.64
C SER A 160 -1.51 -14.54 1.24
N LYS A 161 -1.17 -13.32 1.65
CA LYS A 161 -2.10 -12.28 2.10
C LYS A 161 -1.98 -11.06 1.20
N VAL A 162 -3.08 -10.66 0.59
CA VAL A 162 -3.09 -9.55 -0.36
C VAL A 162 -4.00 -8.43 0.15
N ILE A 163 -3.42 -7.25 0.31
CA ILE A 163 -4.14 -6.01 0.58
C ILE A 163 -4.31 -5.29 -0.75
N ARG A 164 -5.55 -5.23 -1.23
CA ARG A 164 -5.83 -4.64 -2.53
C ARG A 164 -5.73 -3.12 -2.48
N SER A 165 -4.83 -2.55 -3.28
CA SER A 165 -4.81 -1.12 -3.57
C SER A 165 -5.92 -0.76 -4.55
N LYS A 166 -6.74 0.21 -4.19
CA LYS A 166 -7.85 0.74 -5.00
C LYS A 166 -7.48 2.10 -5.56
N GLN A 167 -7.93 2.39 -6.78
CA GLN A 167 -7.78 3.70 -7.37
C GLN A 167 -8.71 4.70 -6.67
N LEU A 168 -8.14 5.71 -6.04
CA LEU A 168 -8.85 6.76 -5.29
C LEU A 168 -8.98 8.06 -6.11
N GLY A 169 -8.00 8.28 -6.97
CA GLY A 169 -7.92 9.37 -7.94
C GLY A 169 -6.97 8.99 -9.07
N LEU A 170 -6.78 9.84 -10.06
CA LEU A 170 -5.86 9.60 -11.18
C LEU A 170 -4.42 9.42 -10.66
N GLY A 171 -3.87 8.22 -10.83
CA GLY A 171 -2.55 7.87 -10.33
C GLY A 171 -2.44 7.75 -8.79
N VAL A 172 -3.54 7.84 -8.07
CA VAL A 172 -3.56 7.75 -6.61
C VAL A 172 -4.15 6.43 -6.18
N GLY A 173 -3.33 5.55 -5.63
CA GLY A 173 -3.72 4.26 -5.07
C GLY A 173 -3.69 4.26 -3.54
N GLY A 174 -4.60 3.50 -2.95
CA GLY A 174 -4.65 3.31 -1.50
C GLY A 174 -5.52 2.13 -1.11
N TYR A 175 -5.49 1.76 0.16
CA TYR A 175 -6.25 0.65 0.71
C TYR A 175 -6.97 1.06 2.00
N LEU A 176 -8.04 0.34 2.33
CA LEU A 176 -8.78 0.60 3.57
C LEU A 176 -7.95 0.17 4.79
N SER A 177 -8.02 0.96 5.85
CA SER A 177 -7.43 0.62 7.15
C SER A 177 -7.95 -0.71 7.68
N GLU A 178 -9.22 -1.03 7.43
CA GLU A 178 -9.83 -2.30 7.84
C GLU A 178 -9.19 -3.51 7.14
N ASP A 179 -8.80 -3.41 5.85
CA ASP A 179 -8.12 -4.50 5.13
C ASP A 179 -6.74 -4.79 5.78
N LEU A 180 -6.04 -3.73 6.22
CA LEU A 180 -4.78 -3.83 6.93
C LEU A 180 -4.94 -4.47 8.33
N LEU A 181 -5.92 -4.00 9.11
CA LEU A 181 -6.22 -4.53 10.44
C LEU A 181 -6.72 -5.98 10.38
N LYS A 182 -7.53 -6.33 9.38
CA LYS A 182 -7.99 -7.69 9.12
C LYS A 182 -6.80 -8.63 8.89
N THR A 183 -5.83 -8.22 8.06
CA THR A 183 -4.62 -9.01 7.83
C THR A 183 -3.89 -9.30 9.15
N VAL A 184 -3.71 -8.30 10.01
CA VAL A 184 -3.08 -8.49 11.33
C VAL A 184 -3.87 -9.47 12.20
N ARG A 185 -5.21 -9.31 12.26
CA ARG A 185 -6.08 -10.18 13.08
C ARG A 185 -6.03 -11.64 12.61
N GLU A 186 -6.08 -11.86 11.29
CA GLU A 186 -6.03 -13.21 10.71
C GLU A 186 -4.70 -13.89 11.04
N ILE A 187 -3.58 -13.19 10.91
CA ILE A 187 -2.26 -13.74 11.23
C ILE A 187 -2.14 -14.05 12.73
N LYS A 188 -2.60 -13.15 13.60
CA LYS A 188 -2.62 -13.38 15.05
C LYS A 188 -3.47 -14.58 15.44
N LYS A 189 -4.67 -14.73 14.83
CA LYS A 189 -5.58 -15.84 15.10
C LYS A 189 -5.00 -17.19 14.69
N ALA A 190 -4.23 -17.23 13.61
CA ALA A 190 -3.60 -18.46 13.12
C ALA A 190 -2.38 -18.89 13.95
N GLY A 191 -1.89 -18.03 14.86
CA GLY A 191 -0.77 -18.31 15.77
C GLY A 191 0.60 -18.17 15.12
N ALA A 192 1.63 -18.08 15.96
CA ALA A 192 3.02 -18.13 15.53
C ALA A 192 3.40 -19.62 15.33
N SER A 193 3.57 -20.04 14.10
CA SER A 193 4.11 -21.35 13.74
C SER A 193 5.22 -21.13 12.71
N ASP A 194 6.09 -22.14 12.52
CA ASP A 194 7.12 -22.15 11.47
C ASP A 194 6.51 -22.04 10.09
N ARG A 195 6.09 -20.83 9.71
CA ARG A 195 5.46 -20.56 8.41
C ARG A 195 5.97 -19.24 7.83
N LEU A 196 6.01 -19.23 6.53
CA LEU A 196 6.30 -18.04 5.74
C LEU A 196 4.98 -17.43 5.25
N ILE A 197 4.78 -16.15 5.49
CA ILE A 197 3.60 -15.42 5.04
C ILE A 197 4.05 -14.32 4.09
N LEU A 198 3.57 -14.37 2.86
CA LEU A 198 3.77 -13.30 1.90
C LEU A 198 2.68 -12.26 2.08
N ILE A 199 3.09 -11.04 2.36
CA ILE A 199 2.19 -9.90 2.47
C ILE A 199 2.41 -9.03 1.25
N SER A 200 1.36 -8.84 0.48
CA SER A 200 1.40 -8.07 -0.76
C SER A 200 0.43 -6.90 -0.71
N THR A 201 0.85 -5.75 -1.24
CA THR A 201 -0.08 -4.71 -1.68
C THR A 201 -0.04 -4.61 -3.19
N ALA A 202 -1.20 -4.69 -3.82
CA ALA A 202 -1.27 -4.65 -5.28
C ALA A 202 -2.55 -4.01 -5.80
N CYS A 203 -2.41 -3.28 -6.89
CA CYS A 203 -3.49 -2.86 -7.75
C CYS A 203 -3.69 -3.86 -8.90
N ARG A 204 -4.31 -3.46 -9.99
CA ARG A 204 -4.47 -4.32 -11.17
C ARG A 204 -3.16 -4.62 -11.87
N CYS A 205 -2.21 -3.68 -11.83
CA CYS A 205 -1.02 -3.69 -12.68
C CYS A 205 0.29 -3.79 -11.92
N HIS A 206 0.36 -3.27 -10.72
CA HIS A 206 1.59 -3.13 -9.92
C HIS A 206 1.37 -3.70 -8.53
N GLY A 207 2.42 -4.23 -7.95
CA GLY A 207 2.38 -4.71 -6.58
C GLY A 207 3.77 -4.84 -5.98
N VAL A 208 3.78 -4.87 -4.66
CA VAL A 208 4.95 -5.18 -3.85
C VAL A 208 4.61 -6.29 -2.87
N THR A 209 5.52 -7.22 -2.71
CA THR A 209 5.40 -8.37 -1.81
C THR A 209 6.59 -8.40 -0.87
N SER A 210 6.33 -8.54 0.42
CA SER A 210 7.33 -8.76 1.47
C SER A 210 6.99 -10.05 2.21
N ALA A 211 7.97 -10.65 2.87
CA ALA A 211 7.79 -11.90 3.59
C ALA A 211 7.90 -11.70 5.09
N LEU A 212 6.98 -12.30 5.83
CA LEU A 212 6.96 -12.41 7.28
C LEU A 212 7.26 -13.86 7.67
N SER A 213 8.15 -14.08 8.63
CA SER A 213 8.41 -15.38 9.26
C SER A 213 8.28 -15.27 10.78
N PHE A 214 8.02 -16.38 11.41
CA PHE A 214 8.03 -16.53 12.88
C PHE A 214 9.14 -17.43 13.32
#